data_c377ccba6401b9ac9041ab352d92eb1c
#
_entry.id   c377ccba6401b9ac9041ab352d92eb1c
#
_cell.length_a   1.000
_cell.length_b   1.000
_cell.length_c   1.000
_cell.angle_alpha   90.00
_cell.angle_beta   90.00
_cell.angle_gamma   90.00
#
_symmetry.space_group_name_H-M   'P 1'
#
loop_
_entity.id
_entity.type
_entity.pdbx_description
1 polymer ?
#
loop_
_entity_poly.entity_id
_entity_poly.type
_entity_poly.pdbx_seq_one_letter_code
_entity_poly.pdbx_strand_id
1 'polypeptide(L)'
;VALSISGQDLKNKDLSKIQNIDLTVDQTSNTIPANVVSAKSGTVNRQLGIRDTGSFGVNVNIHVNVGKDNSGKSANLYRYNTEKGRLEYCGSFTVTFTGQSMFALKRGGNYLVTVTDRRPSESIWYTEGGYTVKSGDTLSRIARRNHMTLAQLLRRNVQITNQNVIRVGQKLNLD
;
A
#
# COMPACT_ATOMS: atom_id res chain seq x y z
N VAL A 1 17.25 -2.33 -9.54
CA VAL A 1 16.15 -1.36 -9.59
C VAL A 1 16.42 -0.36 -10.70
N ALA A 2 15.43 -0.03 -11.51
CA ALA A 2 15.49 1.04 -12.49
C ALA A 2 14.29 1.96 -12.30
N LEU A 3 14.45 3.24 -12.64
CA LEU A 3 13.41 4.25 -12.60
C LEU A 3 13.13 4.77 -14.01
N SER A 4 11.87 5.05 -14.30
CA SER A 4 11.47 5.70 -15.55
C SER A 4 10.27 6.62 -15.32
N ILE A 5 10.18 7.67 -16.13
CA ILE A 5 9.02 8.56 -16.16
C ILE A 5 8.43 8.47 -17.57
N SER A 6 7.12 8.25 -17.66
CA SER A 6 6.44 8.21 -18.95
C SER A 6 6.36 9.62 -19.56
N GLY A 7 6.68 9.74 -20.86
CA GLY A 7 6.50 11.01 -21.59
C GLY A 7 5.06 11.51 -21.61
N GLN A 8 4.08 10.62 -21.48
CA GLN A 8 2.67 11.01 -21.34
C GLN A 8 2.37 11.64 -19.99
N ASP A 9 3.02 11.18 -18.91
CA ASP A 9 2.88 11.80 -17.59
C ASP A 9 3.45 13.23 -17.55
N LEU A 10 4.34 13.57 -18.48
CA LEU A 10 4.95 14.89 -18.59
C LEU A 10 4.16 15.84 -19.50
N LYS A 11 3.45 15.33 -20.51
CA LYS A 11 2.80 16.14 -21.58
C LYS A 11 1.82 17.20 -21.09
N ASN A 12 1.17 16.98 -19.96
CA ASN A 12 0.14 17.88 -19.42
C ASN A 12 0.52 18.47 -18.06
N LYS A 13 1.81 18.47 -17.73
CA LYS A 13 2.32 18.97 -16.45
C LYS A 13 3.10 20.26 -16.66
N ASP A 14 2.89 21.19 -15.75
CA ASP A 14 3.74 22.36 -15.63
C ASP A 14 5.08 21.93 -15.03
N LEU A 15 6.05 21.69 -15.91
CA LEU A 15 7.38 21.19 -15.53
C LEU A 15 8.15 22.22 -14.65
N SER A 16 7.74 23.49 -14.66
CA SER A 16 8.35 24.50 -13.79
C SER A 16 8.07 24.27 -12.31
N LYS A 17 7.01 23.50 -12.02
CA LYS A 17 6.61 23.10 -10.66
C LYS A 17 7.24 21.78 -10.20
N ILE A 18 7.88 21.04 -11.10
CA ILE A 18 8.65 19.86 -10.78
C ILE A 18 10.03 20.33 -10.35
N GLN A 19 10.18 20.61 -9.06
CA GLN A 19 11.48 20.95 -8.48
C GLN A 19 12.43 19.75 -8.51
N ASN A 20 13.71 19.99 -8.27
CA ASN A 20 14.72 18.92 -8.20
C ASN A 20 14.29 17.81 -7.27
N ILE A 21 13.91 16.65 -7.84
CA ILE A 21 13.49 15.46 -7.09
C ILE A 21 14.70 14.55 -6.99
N ASP A 22 15.14 14.23 -5.78
CA ASP A 22 16.19 13.25 -5.56
C ASP A 22 15.57 11.84 -5.60
N LEU A 23 15.66 11.21 -6.76
CA LEU A 23 15.19 9.84 -7.01
C LEU A 23 16.23 8.78 -6.66
N THR A 24 17.25 9.10 -5.87
CA THR A 24 18.21 8.10 -5.39
C THR A 24 17.48 6.98 -4.66
N VAL A 25 17.68 5.74 -5.12
CA VAL A 25 17.09 4.54 -4.53
C VAL A 25 18.13 3.81 -3.71
N ASP A 26 17.90 3.72 -2.41
CA ASP A 26 18.67 2.87 -1.52
C ASP A 26 17.99 1.50 -1.39
N GLN A 27 18.66 0.44 -1.78
CA GLN A 27 18.20 -0.95 -1.71
C GLN A 27 18.72 -1.67 -0.45
N THR A 28 19.64 -1.05 0.27
CA THR A 28 20.26 -1.60 1.49
C THR A 28 19.60 -1.07 2.76
N SER A 29 18.69 -0.11 2.60
CA SER A 29 18.01 0.56 3.67
C SER A 29 17.09 -0.40 4.44
N ASN A 30 17.38 -0.62 5.71
CA ASN A 30 16.51 -1.31 6.66
C ASN A 30 15.77 -0.30 7.55
N THR A 31 15.20 0.73 6.93
CA THR A 31 14.53 1.83 7.62
C THR A 31 13.13 1.48 8.13
N ILE A 32 12.54 0.39 7.62
CA ILE A 32 11.26 -0.11 8.11
C ILE A 32 11.56 -1.07 9.28
N PRO A 33 10.95 -0.86 10.47
CA PRO A 33 11.18 -1.73 11.61
C PRO A 33 10.90 -3.21 11.30
N ALA A 34 11.77 -4.10 11.80
CA ALA A 34 11.72 -5.53 11.49
C ALA A 34 10.37 -6.18 11.87
N ASN A 35 9.76 -5.78 12.97
CA ASN A 35 8.43 -6.24 13.38
C ASN A 35 7.32 -5.84 12.41
N VAL A 36 7.45 -4.69 11.75
CA VAL A 36 6.50 -4.22 10.72
C VAL A 36 6.68 -5.00 9.43
N VAL A 37 7.93 -5.29 9.04
CA VAL A 37 8.25 -6.11 7.87
C VAL A 37 7.76 -7.54 8.08
N SER A 38 8.05 -8.15 9.23
CA SER A 38 7.66 -9.53 9.55
C SER A 38 6.15 -9.74 9.67
N ALA A 39 5.38 -8.69 9.94
CA ALA A 39 3.93 -8.74 9.95
C ALA A 39 3.32 -8.93 8.54
N LYS A 40 4.11 -8.75 7.47
CA LYS A 40 3.67 -9.01 6.10
C LYS A 40 4.22 -10.33 5.60
N SER A 41 3.31 -11.24 5.26
CA SER A 41 3.66 -12.51 4.63
C SER A 41 4.10 -12.28 3.18
N GLY A 42 5.11 -13.05 2.75
CA GLY A 42 5.59 -13.05 1.37
C GLY A 42 6.87 -13.89 1.26
N THR A 43 7.11 -14.43 0.09
CA THR A 43 8.33 -15.23 -0.19
C THR A 43 9.57 -14.36 -0.40
N VAL A 44 9.36 -13.08 -0.74
CA VAL A 44 10.42 -12.09 -0.95
C VAL A 44 10.04 -10.84 -0.20
N ASN A 45 10.99 -10.28 0.55
CA ASN A 45 10.87 -8.99 1.21
C ASN A 45 12.05 -8.12 0.77
N ARG A 46 11.77 -7.07 -0.01
CA ARG A 46 12.77 -6.08 -0.40
C ARG A 46 12.37 -4.71 0.10
N GLN A 47 13.24 -4.07 0.83
CA GLN A 47 13.07 -2.69 1.25
C GLN A 47 13.73 -1.76 0.22
N LEU A 48 13.09 -0.63 -0.05
CA LEU A 48 13.54 0.40 -0.97
C LEU A 48 13.35 1.75 -0.30
N GLY A 49 14.42 2.51 -0.16
CA GLY A 49 14.38 3.90 0.30
C GLY A 49 14.50 4.84 -0.90
N ILE A 50 13.57 5.76 -1.10
CA ILE A 50 13.71 6.87 -2.05
C ILE A 50 13.96 8.13 -1.23
N ARG A 51 15.08 8.79 -1.49
CA ARG A 51 15.61 9.86 -0.64
C ARG A 51 14.63 11.02 -0.50
N ASP A 52 14.06 11.47 -1.60
CA ASP A 52 13.00 12.46 -1.53
C ASP A 52 11.73 11.84 -0.94
N THR A 53 11.15 12.46 0.10
CA THR A 53 9.94 11.95 0.77
C THR A 53 8.68 12.69 0.33
N GLY A 54 8.83 13.76 -0.46
CA GLY A 54 7.74 14.58 -0.98
C GLY A 54 6.94 13.96 -2.12
N SER A 55 5.96 14.71 -2.61
CA SER A 55 5.21 14.36 -3.81
C SER A 55 6.02 14.71 -5.06
N PHE A 56 6.08 13.79 -6.02
CA PHE A 56 6.79 14.03 -7.27
C PHE A 56 6.00 14.88 -8.28
N GLY A 57 4.70 15.09 -8.05
CA GLY A 57 3.84 15.75 -9.02
C GLY A 57 3.58 14.96 -10.30
N VAL A 58 4.36 13.93 -10.55
CA VAL A 58 4.27 12.99 -11.68
C VAL A 58 4.33 11.53 -11.19
N ASN A 59 3.95 10.58 -12.04
CA ASN A 59 4.18 9.17 -11.74
C ASN A 59 5.63 8.81 -12.11
N VAL A 60 6.35 8.24 -11.16
CA VAL A 60 7.67 7.65 -11.36
C VAL A 60 7.52 6.15 -11.34
N ASN A 61 7.81 5.47 -12.45
CA ASN A 61 7.77 4.03 -12.51
C ASN A 61 9.07 3.46 -11.92
N ILE A 62 8.93 2.58 -10.94
CA ILE A 62 10.05 1.82 -10.38
C ILE A 62 9.97 0.37 -10.83
N HIS A 63 11.06 -0.13 -11.40
CA HIS A 63 11.22 -1.51 -11.84
C HIS A 63 12.04 -2.26 -10.79
N VAL A 64 11.46 -3.32 -10.24
CA VAL A 64 12.07 -4.11 -9.17
C VAL A 64 12.24 -5.55 -9.64
N ASN A 65 13.45 -6.08 -9.55
CA ASN A 65 13.70 -7.50 -9.79
C ASN A 65 13.43 -8.28 -8.50
N VAL A 66 12.48 -9.18 -8.52
CA VAL A 66 12.11 -10.06 -7.41
C VAL A 66 12.46 -11.53 -7.65
N GLY A 67 13.15 -11.81 -8.75
CA GLY A 67 13.62 -13.15 -9.12
C GLY A 67 12.69 -13.88 -10.07
N LYS A 68 13.29 -14.63 -11.02
CA LYS A 68 12.57 -15.40 -12.05
C LYS A 68 11.66 -16.48 -11.47
N ASP A 69 12.05 -17.08 -10.34
CA ASP A 69 11.29 -18.13 -9.64
C ASP A 69 9.93 -17.62 -9.10
N ASN A 70 9.74 -16.31 -9.13
CA ASN A 70 8.49 -15.66 -8.76
C ASN A 70 7.62 -15.27 -9.97
N SER A 71 7.98 -15.70 -11.17
CA SER A 71 7.19 -15.44 -12.39
C SER A 71 5.73 -15.87 -12.21
N GLY A 72 4.81 -15.00 -12.65
CA GLY A 72 3.36 -15.23 -12.54
C GLY A 72 2.76 -14.93 -11.15
N LYS A 73 3.58 -14.80 -10.11
CA LYS A 73 3.13 -14.41 -8.77
C LYS A 73 2.81 -12.93 -8.70
N SER A 74 2.26 -12.50 -7.59
CA SER A 74 1.95 -11.10 -7.32
C SER A 74 3.04 -10.43 -6.49
N ALA A 75 3.66 -9.39 -7.05
CA ALA A 75 4.51 -8.49 -6.31
C ALA A 75 3.65 -7.35 -5.75
N ASN A 76 3.72 -7.10 -4.46
CA ASN A 76 2.90 -6.16 -3.72
C ASN A 76 3.78 -5.06 -3.15
N LEU A 77 3.40 -3.81 -3.40
CA LEU A 77 4.10 -2.63 -2.92
C LEU A 77 3.38 -2.02 -1.73
N TYR A 78 4.13 -1.75 -0.68
CA TYR A 78 3.67 -1.03 0.51
C TYR A 78 4.58 0.16 0.79
N ARG A 79 4.02 1.29 1.20
CA ARG A 79 4.76 2.44 1.71
C ARG A 79 4.74 2.42 3.24
N TYR A 80 5.87 2.65 3.86
CA TYR A 80 5.92 2.81 5.30
C TYR A 80 5.52 4.24 5.69
N ASN A 81 4.45 4.35 6.45
CA ASN A 81 4.03 5.60 7.06
C ASN A 81 4.69 5.73 8.45
N THR A 82 5.65 6.62 8.57
CA THR A 82 6.42 6.81 9.81
C THR A 82 5.60 7.40 10.94
N GLU A 83 4.62 8.25 10.64
CA GLU A 83 3.74 8.87 11.64
C GLU A 83 2.82 7.84 12.28
N LYS A 84 2.33 6.90 11.46
CA LYS A 84 1.40 5.85 11.90
C LYS A 84 2.12 4.56 12.31
N GLY A 85 3.41 4.43 12.05
CA GLY A 85 4.21 3.23 12.33
C GLY A 85 3.76 1.98 11.56
N ARG A 86 3.15 2.14 10.37
CA ARG A 86 2.54 1.03 9.63
C ARG A 86 2.79 1.09 8.12
N LEU A 87 2.57 -0.06 7.47
CA LEU A 87 2.62 -0.18 6.01
C LEU A 87 1.26 0.16 5.39
N GLU A 88 1.30 0.99 4.36
CA GLU A 88 0.16 1.36 3.52
C GLU A 88 0.31 0.68 2.16
N TYR A 89 -0.73 -0.06 1.75
CA TYR A 89 -0.72 -0.75 0.46
C TYR A 89 -0.79 0.24 -0.69
N CYS A 90 0.09 0.10 -1.67
CA CYS A 90 0.18 0.99 -2.83
C CYS A 90 -0.27 0.33 -4.14
N GLY A 91 -0.23 -0.99 -4.23
CA GLY A 91 -0.64 -1.73 -5.42
C GLY A 91 0.05 -3.08 -5.56
N SER A 92 -0.43 -3.86 -6.54
CA SER A 92 0.15 -5.15 -6.90
C SER A 92 0.32 -5.26 -8.40
N PHE A 93 1.40 -5.91 -8.82
CA PHE A 93 1.70 -6.20 -10.22
C PHE A 93 2.14 -7.66 -10.38
N THR A 94 1.77 -8.25 -11.49
CA THR A 94 2.23 -9.61 -11.82
C THR A 94 3.72 -9.58 -12.16
N VAL A 95 4.48 -10.48 -11.55
CA VAL A 95 5.89 -10.66 -11.86
C VAL A 95 6.03 -11.23 -13.28
N THR A 96 6.83 -10.57 -14.10
CA THR A 96 7.11 -11.02 -15.48
C THR A 96 7.93 -12.31 -15.49
N PHE A 97 8.02 -12.95 -16.66
CA PHE A 97 8.87 -14.14 -16.87
C PHE A 97 10.37 -13.87 -16.63
N THR A 98 10.80 -12.59 -16.69
CA THR A 98 12.16 -12.16 -16.36
C THR A 98 12.38 -11.90 -14.87
N GLY A 99 11.35 -12.04 -14.03
CA GLY A 99 11.40 -11.75 -12.60
C GLY A 99 11.23 -10.27 -12.26
N GLN A 100 10.79 -9.45 -13.20
CA GLN A 100 10.59 -8.02 -13.02
C GLN A 100 9.16 -7.70 -12.59
N SER A 101 9.00 -6.66 -11.78
CA SER A 101 7.72 -6.03 -11.50
C SER A 101 7.87 -4.51 -11.57
N MET A 102 6.81 -3.81 -11.98
CA MET A 102 6.82 -2.36 -12.15
C MET A 102 5.73 -1.73 -11.29
N PHE A 103 6.07 -0.66 -10.58
CA PHE A 103 5.14 0.09 -9.75
C PHE A 103 5.20 1.58 -10.08
N ALA A 104 4.05 2.24 -10.10
CA ALA A 104 3.98 3.69 -10.25
C ALA A 104 3.98 4.36 -8.88
N LEU A 105 4.97 5.18 -8.62
CA LEU A 105 5.12 5.95 -7.38
C LEU A 105 4.73 7.40 -7.63
N LYS A 106 4.01 7.99 -6.68
CA LYS A 106 3.63 9.41 -6.69
C LYS A 106 4.45 10.26 -5.73
N ARG A 107 5.18 9.62 -4.83
CA ARG A 107 6.01 10.27 -3.82
C ARG A 107 7.14 9.35 -3.39
N GLY A 108 8.14 9.92 -2.74
CA GLY A 108 9.23 9.17 -2.16
C GLY A 108 8.94 8.63 -0.76
N GLY A 109 9.99 8.13 -0.11
CA GLY A 109 9.95 7.51 1.21
C GLY A 109 10.37 6.05 1.20
N ASN A 110 10.03 5.32 2.26
CA ASN A 110 10.42 3.93 2.44
C ASN A 110 9.32 2.97 1.99
N TYR A 111 9.70 2.02 1.18
CA TYR A 111 8.80 1.04 0.58
C TYR A 111 9.23 -0.39 0.90
N LEU A 112 8.25 -1.28 1.02
CA LEU A 112 8.43 -2.72 1.10
C LEU A 112 7.78 -3.37 -0.11
N VAL A 113 8.53 -4.21 -0.82
CA VAL A 113 8.01 -5.10 -1.85
C VAL A 113 7.97 -6.51 -1.29
N THR A 114 6.81 -7.15 -1.34
CA THR A 114 6.64 -8.57 -1.00
C THR A 114 6.13 -9.33 -2.20
N VAL A 115 6.35 -10.65 -2.25
CA VAL A 115 5.79 -11.51 -3.29
C VAL A 115 4.87 -12.55 -2.65
N THR A 116 3.68 -12.72 -3.21
CA THR A 116 2.67 -13.69 -2.78
C THR A 116 2.11 -14.43 -3.99
N ASP A 117 1.57 -15.65 -3.79
CA ASP A 117 0.99 -16.43 -4.89
C ASP A 117 -0.27 -15.78 -5.49
N ARG A 118 -0.99 -15.01 -4.68
CA ARG A 118 -2.19 -14.28 -5.12
C ARG A 118 -2.05 -12.80 -4.75
N ARG A 119 -2.69 -11.93 -5.54
CA ARG A 119 -2.85 -10.53 -5.14
C ARG A 119 -3.53 -10.50 -3.77
N PRO A 120 -3.09 -9.63 -2.86
CA PRO A 120 -3.91 -9.28 -1.72
C PRO A 120 -5.28 -8.90 -2.26
N SER A 121 -6.34 -9.40 -1.68
CA SER A 121 -7.68 -9.00 -2.11
C SER A 121 -7.72 -7.47 -2.18
N GLU A 122 -8.17 -6.88 -3.29
CA GLU A 122 -8.13 -5.42 -3.58
C GLU A 122 -8.81 -4.55 -2.52
N SER A 123 -9.36 -5.15 -1.56
CA SER A 123 -10.09 -4.62 -0.44
C SER A 123 -9.27 -4.21 0.76
N ILE A 124 -7.96 -4.33 0.73
CA ILE A 124 -7.09 -3.66 1.69
C ILE A 124 -6.74 -2.27 1.13
N TRP A 125 -7.72 -1.55 0.66
CA TRP A 125 -7.70 -0.11 0.67
C TRP A 125 -7.79 0.29 2.14
N TYR A 126 -6.66 0.52 2.78
CA TYR A 126 -6.63 1.29 4.00
C TYR A 126 -7.09 2.69 3.62
N THR A 127 -8.40 2.92 3.67
CA THR A 127 -8.92 4.27 3.77
C THR A 127 -8.38 4.83 5.07
N GLU A 128 -7.52 5.83 4.96
CA GLU A 128 -7.08 6.62 6.11
C GLU A 128 -8.29 6.99 6.96
N GLY A 129 -8.29 6.53 8.21
CA GLY A 129 -9.32 6.85 9.18
C GLY A 129 -10.61 6.07 8.94
N GLY A 130 -10.86 5.07 9.71
CA GLY A 130 -12.09 4.35 9.97
C GLY A 130 -13.29 4.57 9.04
N TYR A 131 -14.16 3.62 8.96
CA TYR A 131 -15.41 3.73 8.20
C TYR A 131 -16.41 4.62 8.95
N THR A 132 -17.00 5.59 8.29
CA THR A 132 -18.12 6.35 8.84
C THR A 132 -19.43 5.69 8.39
N VAL A 133 -20.21 5.23 9.35
CA VAL A 133 -21.50 4.56 9.12
C VAL A 133 -22.45 5.47 8.35
N LYS A 134 -23.04 4.94 7.28
CA LYS A 134 -24.02 5.62 6.42
C LYS A 134 -25.40 5.03 6.65
N SER A 135 -26.44 5.74 6.20
CA SER A 135 -27.82 5.23 6.23
C SER A 135 -27.92 3.89 5.49
N GLY A 136 -28.61 2.93 6.07
CA GLY A 136 -28.78 1.58 5.53
C GLY A 136 -27.60 0.62 5.75
N ASP A 137 -26.54 1.04 6.44
CA ASP A 137 -25.44 0.15 6.77
C ASP A 137 -25.77 -0.80 7.92
N THR A 138 -25.12 -1.98 7.88
CA THR A 138 -25.05 -2.92 9.00
C THR A 138 -23.61 -3.33 9.22
N LEU A 139 -23.23 -3.66 10.46
CA LEU A 139 -21.84 -4.10 10.75
C LEU A 139 -21.43 -5.30 9.89
N SER A 140 -22.32 -6.25 9.66
CA SER A 140 -22.03 -7.41 8.81
C SER A 140 -21.77 -7.02 7.35
N ARG A 141 -22.52 -6.03 6.82
CA ARG A 141 -22.32 -5.53 5.45
C ARG A 141 -21.03 -4.72 5.34
N ILE A 142 -20.74 -3.89 6.35
CA ILE A 142 -19.50 -3.13 6.44
C ILE A 142 -18.29 -4.09 6.53
N ALA A 143 -18.34 -5.09 7.42
CA ALA A 143 -17.30 -6.11 7.54
C ALA A 143 -17.05 -6.81 6.21
N ARG A 144 -18.11 -7.31 5.55
CA ARG A 144 -18.01 -8.01 4.25
C ARG A 144 -17.43 -7.11 3.16
N ARG A 145 -17.83 -5.84 3.08
CA ARG A 145 -17.28 -4.87 2.10
C ARG A 145 -15.80 -4.57 2.34
N ASN A 146 -15.37 -4.69 3.59
CA ASN A 146 -13.97 -4.47 3.98
C ASN A 146 -13.23 -5.81 4.20
N HIS A 147 -13.74 -6.91 3.62
CA HIS A 147 -13.15 -8.26 3.58
C HIS A 147 -12.70 -8.79 4.95
N MET A 148 -13.46 -8.47 5.97
CA MET A 148 -13.27 -8.99 7.31
C MET A 148 -14.55 -9.69 7.79
N THR A 149 -14.40 -10.56 8.77
CA THR A 149 -15.54 -11.14 9.47
C THR A 149 -16.14 -10.11 10.44
N LEU A 150 -17.40 -10.27 10.77
CA LEU A 150 -18.04 -9.45 11.80
C LEU A 150 -17.27 -9.51 13.13
N ALA A 151 -16.77 -10.69 13.50
CA ALA A 151 -15.98 -10.87 14.71
C ALA A 151 -14.65 -10.08 14.68
N GLN A 152 -14.00 -9.97 13.52
CA GLN A 152 -12.81 -9.14 13.35
C GLN A 152 -13.14 -7.66 13.47
N LEU A 153 -14.24 -7.20 12.86
CA LEU A 153 -14.69 -5.82 12.99
C LEU A 153 -15.01 -5.46 14.44
N LEU A 154 -15.72 -6.34 15.17
CA LEU A 154 -16.07 -6.10 16.57
C LEU A 154 -14.86 -6.07 17.50
N ARG A 155 -13.84 -6.93 17.29
CA ARG A 155 -12.60 -6.88 18.06
C ARG A 155 -11.85 -5.56 17.92
N ARG A 156 -11.96 -4.92 16.77
CA ARG A 156 -11.35 -3.61 16.49
C ARG A 156 -12.18 -2.44 16.98
N ASN A 157 -13.43 -2.71 17.34
CA ASN A 157 -14.42 -1.72 17.77
C ASN A 157 -15.05 -2.13 19.11
N VAL A 158 -14.21 -2.31 20.14
CA VAL A 158 -14.63 -2.78 21.48
C VAL A 158 -15.68 -1.90 22.15
N GLN A 159 -15.81 -0.65 21.70
CA GLN A 159 -16.85 0.28 22.12
C GLN A 159 -18.27 -0.14 21.64
N ILE A 160 -18.37 -1.07 20.69
CA ILE A 160 -19.65 -1.60 20.21
C ILE A 160 -20.10 -2.73 21.14
N THR A 161 -20.92 -2.40 22.10
CA THR A 161 -21.48 -3.38 23.06
C THR A 161 -22.65 -4.17 22.50
N ASN A 162 -23.34 -3.64 21.47
CA ASN A 162 -24.44 -4.32 20.79
C ASN A 162 -24.23 -4.27 19.27
N GLN A 163 -23.95 -5.44 18.68
CA GLN A 163 -23.68 -5.57 17.24
C GLN A 163 -24.86 -5.22 16.33
N ASN A 164 -26.06 -5.15 16.87
CA ASN A 164 -27.28 -4.83 16.11
C ASN A 164 -27.59 -3.33 16.11
N VAL A 165 -26.80 -2.52 16.83
CA VAL A 165 -27.05 -1.10 16.99
C VAL A 165 -25.84 -0.29 16.55
N ILE A 166 -25.97 0.39 15.42
CA ILE A 166 -25.00 1.39 14.93
C ILE A 166 -25.75 2.66 14.53
N ARG A 167 -25.07 3.79 14.59
CA ARG A 167 -25.66 5.09 14.25
C ARG A 167 -25.01 5.68 13.01
N VAL A 168 -25.79 6.34 12.17
CA VAL A 168 -25.24 7.12 11.04
C VAL A 168 -24.27 8.17 11.60
N GLY A 169 -23.10 8.29 10.97
CA GLY A 169 -22.01 9.15 11.42
C GLY A 169 -21.07 8.49 12.45
N GLN A 170 -21.40 7.31 12.98
CA GLN A 170 -20.50 6.58 13.87
C GLN A 170 -19.24 6.16 13.12
N LYS A 171 -18.07 6.43 13.73
CA LYS A 171 -16.78 6.00 13.18
C LYS A 171 -16.44 4.61 13.66
N LEU A 172 -16.05 3.75 12.73
CA LEU A 172 -15.59 2.38 12.97
C LEU A 172 -14.13 2.27 12.61
N ASN A 173 -13.35 1.61 13.46
CA ASN A 173 -11.98 1.23 13.15
C ASN A 173 -12.00 -0.03 12.28
N LEU A 174 -11.35 0.03 11.13
CA LEU A 174 -11.20 -1.09 10.20
C LEU A 174 -9.78 -1.73 10.23
N ASP A 175 -8.86 -1.12 11.01
CA ASP A 175 -7.46 -1.56 11.13
C ASP A 175 -7.27 -2.62 12.22
#